data_fcf7829deb55d77fde24ec8369f4175c
#
_entry.id   fcf7829deb55d77fde24ec8369f4175c
#
_cell.length_a   1.000
_cell.length_b   1.000
_cell.length_c   1.000
_cell.angle_alpha   90.00
_cell.angle_beta   90.00
_cell.angle_gamma   90.00
#
_symmetry.space_group_name_H-M   'P 1'
#
loop_
_entity.id
_entity.type
_entity.pdbx_description
1 polymer ?
#
loop_
_entity_poly.entity_id
_entity_poly.type
_entity_poly.pdbx_seq_one_letter_code
_entity_poly.pdbx_strand_id
1 'polypeptide(L)'
;VFAGLIIGISGKYAITKEDLIIDYSNSTVVNSDEEILAVLSGKENRKILSKSEMGEYLPKAFVAIEDKRFYEHKGVDLKRSSLAVVSFILHRGESASGGGSTLTQQLVKNITNEKDDSGLKGAIRKVKEMVRATQVEKILSKDQILELYMNIIYLGGNVNGVGMASEYYFSKTPTELSLAESAFIAGVTHSPNGYNPFVENPKTEKITKRTKTVLYQMKVQGKISQEEYDEAVAEVEKGLNFKKGTIIDKASYSSHTEALIKQVINQLITEKGMDTEYAETYLYSSGLKIYSTEDKDIQEIMEDEYSKSKYQVETTVEKVVDGEKKKV
;
A
#
# COMPACT_ATOMS: atom_id res chain seq x y z
N VAL A 1 -4.66 -30.08 21.12
CA VAL A 1 -5.09 -28.69 21.40
C VAL A 1 -4.84 -27.79 20.21
N PHE A 2 -3.67 -27.82 19.57
CA PHE A 2 -3.35 -26.98 18.39
C PHE A 2 -4.22 -27.28 17.16
N ALA A 3 -4.46 -28.55 16.84
CA ALA A 3 -5.30 -28.96 15.71
C ALA A 3 -6.79 -28.57 15.91
N GLY A 4 -7.31 -28.65 17.13
CA GLY A 4 -8.68 -28.23 17.45
C GLY A 4 -8.87 -26.71 17.37
N LEU A 5 -7.83 -25.93 17.71
CA LEU A 5 -7.84 -24.47 17.57
C LEU A 5 -7.87 -24.05 16.09
N ILE A 6 -7.10 -24.74 15.24
CA ILE A 6 -7.06 -24.48 13.79
C ILE A 6 -8.42 -24.76 13.14
N ILE A 7 -9.10 -25.87 13.51
CA ILE A 7 -10.42 -26.25 12.96
C ILE A 7 -11.51 -25.26 13.40
N GLY A 8 -11.49 -24.81 14.67
CA GLY A 8 -12.45 -23.83 15.19
C GLY A 8 -12.29 -22.43 14.59
N ILE A 9 -11.08 -22.08 14.14
CA ILE A 9 -10.77 -20.77 13.51
C ILE A 9 -11.08 -20.80 12.02
N SER A 10 -10.93 -21.95 11.33
CA SER A 10 -11.04 -22.03 9.87
C SER A 10 -12.44 -21.74 9.31
N GLY A 11 -13.52 -22.03 10.06
CA GLY A 11 -14.87 -21.82 9.57
C GLY A 11 -15.43 -20.38 9.76
N LYS A 12 -14.94 -19.67 10.80
CA LYS A 12 -15.45 -18.36 11.19
C LYS A 12 -14.69 -17.17 10.57
N TYR A 13 -13.54 -17.41 9.98
CA TYR A 13 -12.62 -16.40 9.47
C TYR A 13 -12.06 -16.77 8.07
N ALA A 14 -12.87 -17.47 7.27
CA ALA A 14 -12.49 -17.82 5.91
C ALA A 14 -12.31 -16.55 5.06
N ILE A 15 -11.20 -16.45 4.33
CA ILE A 15 -11.07 -15.51 3.24
C ILE A 15 -11.80 -16.10 2.03
N THR A 16 -12.70 -15.34 1.45
CA THR A 16 -13.44 -15.70 0.24
C THR A 16 -12.73 -15.16 -1.01
N LYS A 17 -13.20 -15.56 -2.19
CA LYS A 17 -12.72 -14.97 -3.45
C LYS A 17 -13.01 -13.48 -3.52
N GLU A 18 -14.16 -13.08 -3.02
CA GLU A 18 -14.65 -11.70 -3.00
C GLU A 18 -13.74 -10.80 -2.15
N ASP A 19 -13.23 -11.30 -1.03
CA ASP A 19 -12.25 -10.58 -0.20
C ASP A 19 -10.89 -10.39 -0.90
N LEU A 20 -10.61 -11.20 -1.93
CA LEU A 20 -9.38 -11.19 -2.72
C LEU A 20 -9.55 -10.51 -4.08
N ILE A 21 -10.77 -10.27 -4.51
CA ILE A 21 -11.07 -9.39 -5.64
C ILE A 21 -10.93 -7.96 -5.12
N ILE A 22 -9.70 -7.54 -5.02
CA ILE A 22 -9.38 -6.15 -4.82
C ILE A 22 -9.53 -5.52 -6.20
N ASP A 23 -10.75 -5.14 -6.54
CA ASP A 23 -10.99 -4.31 -7.71
C ASP A 23 -10.58 -2.87 -7.33
N TYR A 24 -9.25 -2.65 -7.26
CA TYR A 24 -8.68 -1.34 -6.95
C TYR A 24 -8.67 -0.44 -8.18
N SER A 25 -9.71 -0.49 -8.98
CA SER A 25 -9.92 0.55 -9.95
C SER A 25 -10.46 1.78 -9.22
N ASN A 26 -9.83 2.92 -9.44
CA ASN A 26 -10.36 4.19 -8.96
C ASN A 26 -11.78 4.38 -9.50
N SER A 27 -12.71 4.70 -8.63
CA SER A 27 -14.04 5.09 -9.08
C SER A 27 -13.97 6.40 -9.84
N THR A 28 -14.83 6.59 -10.81
CA THR A 28 -14.87 7.78 -11.65
C THR A 28 -16.22 8.46 -11.51
N VAL A 29 -16.20 9.79 -11.47
CA VAL A 29 -17.39 10.62 -11.62
C VAL A 29 -17.43 11.07 -13.07
N VAL A 30 -18.56 10.87 -13.73
CA VAL A 30 -18.79 11.24 -15.12
C VAL A 30 -20.06 12.08 -15.24
N ASN A 31 -20.12 12.94 -16.27
CA ASN A 31 -21.33 13.68 -16.63
C ASN A 31 -22.28 12.80 -17.47
N SER A 32 -23.38 13.39 -17.94
CA SER A 32 -24.36 12.74 -18.82
C SER A 32 -23.77 12.26 -20.16
N ASP A 33 -22.69 12.90 -20.62
CA ASP A 33 -22.02 12.60 -21.88
C ASP A 33 -20.86 11.63 -21.72
N GLU A 34 -20.73 11.02 -20.52
CA GLU A 34 -19.67 10.09 -20.13
C GLU A 34 -18.27 10.73 -20.04
N GLU A 35 -18.15 12.03 -20.04
CA GLU A 35 -16.88 12.70 -19.78
C GLU A 35 -16.50 12.58 -18.31
N ILE A 36 -15.22 12.29 -18.05
CA ILE A 36 -14.69 12.17 -16.69
C ILE A 36 -14.58 13.55 -16.06
N LEU A 37 -15.38 13.80 -15.02
CA LEU A 37 -15.31 14.99 -14.17
C LEU A 37 -14.27 14.84 -13.08
N ALA A 38 -14.18 13.65 -12.48
CA ALA A 38 -13.21 13.34 -11.44
C ALA A 38 -12.85 11.85 -11.42
N VAL A 39 -11.58 11.58 -11.10
CA VAL A 39 -11.14 10.24 -10.70
C VAL A 39 -11.05 10.25 -9.18
N LEU A 40 -11.87 9.43 -8.52
CA LEU A 40 -11.90 9.34 -7.08
C LEU A 40 -10.71 8.50 -6.61
N SER A 41 -9.60 9.18 -6.30
CA SER A 41 -8.49 8.58 -5.59
C SER A 41 -8.74 8.72 -4.10
N GLY A 42 -8.88 7.61 -3.39
CA GLY A 42 -9.02 7.61 -1.94
C GLY A 42 -7.80 8.22 -1.24
N LYS A 43 -7.80 8.18 0.10
CA LYS A 43 -6.63 8.58 0.92
C LYS A 43 -5.34 7.85 0.54
N GLU A 44 -5.48 6.80 -0.25
CA GLU A 44 -4.41 5.95 -0.71
C GLU A 44 -4.32 6.06 -2.24
N ASN A 45 -3.40 6.89 -2.72
CA ASN A 45 -3.05 6.94 -4.14
C ASN A 45 -2.51 5.55 -4.55
N ARG A 46 -3.25 4.83 -5.39
CA ARG A 46 -2.87 3.52 -5.91
C ARG A 46 -2.94 3.52 -7.44
N LYS A 47 -1.92 3.01 -8.06
CA LYS A 47 -1.90 2.68 -9.49
C LYS A 47 -1.80 1.17 -9.59
N ILE A 48 -2.90 0.53 -9.94
CA ILE A 48 -2.96 -0.93 -10.08
C ILE A 48 -2.26 -1.33 -11.36
N LEU A 49 -1.36 -2.27 -11.24
CA LEU A 49 -0.54 -2.78 -12.33
C LEU A 49 -0.68 -4.30 -12.40
N SER A 50 -0.72 -4.82 -13.62
CA SER A 50 -0.48 -6.23 -13.88
C SER A 50 0.99 -6.57 -13.63
N LYS A 51 1.30 -7.84 -13.42
CA LYS A 51 2.67 -8.30 -13.20
C LYS A 51 3.62 -7.87 -14.34
N SER A 52 3.15 -7.85 -15.58
CA SER A 52 3.93 -7.42 -16.75
C SER A 52 4.31 -5.94 -16.73
N GLU A 53 3.52 -5.11 -16.06
CA GLU A 53 3.77 -3.67 -15.93
C GLU A 53 4.67 -3.34 -14.73
N MET A 54 4.99 -4.32 -13.87
CA MET A 54 5.84 -4.13 -12.70
C MET A 54 7.34 -4.19 -13.00
N GLY A 55 7.71 -4.35 -14.26
CA GLY A 55 9.10 -4.49 -14.69
C GLY A 55 9.72 -5.84 -14.28
N GLU A 56 10.97 -6.03 -14.66
CA GLU A 56 11.67 -7.30 -14.44
C GLU A 56 12.17 -7.46 -13.00
N TYR A 57 12.72 -6.40 -12.42
CA TYR A 57 13.50 -6.49 -11.18
C TYR A 57 12.66 -6.37 -9.90
N LEU A 58 11.55 -5.61 -9.92
CA LEU A 58 10.72 -5.42 -8.72
C LEU A 58 10.20 -6.75 -8.14
N PRO A 59 9.56 -7.64 -8.92
CA PRO A 59 9.10 -8.93 -8.39
C PRO A 59 10.24 -9.77 -7.81
N LYS A 60 11.39 -9.78 -8.49
CA LYS A 60 12.59 -10.48 -8.05
C LYS A 60 13.14 -9.92 -6.74
N ALA A 61 13.16 -8.59 -6.58
CA ALA A 61 13.66 -7.90 -5.40
C ALA A 61 12.76 -8.15 -4.17
N PHE A 62 11.44 -8.04 -4.33
CA PHE A 62 10.48 -8.34 -3.26
C PHE A 62 10.61 -9.78 -2.77
N VAL A 63 10.61 -10.75 -3.69
CA VAL A 63 10.78 -12.16 -3.32
C VAL A 63 12.13 -12.39 -2.63
N ALA A 64 13.21 -11.78 -3.13
CA ALA A 64 14.54 -11.96 -2.56
C ALA A 64 14.66 -11.47 -1.12
N ILE A 65 14.05 -10.33 -0.79
CA ILE A 65 14.23 -9.70 0.51
C ILE A 65 13.17 -10.11 1.54
N GLU A 66 11.93 -10.32 1.11
CA GLU A 66 10.82 -10.63 1.99
C GLU A 66 10.61 -12.14 2.18
N ASP A 67 10.70 -12.91 1.10
CA ASP A 67 10.33 -14.32 1.13
C ASP A 67 11.08 -15.16 0.09
N LYS A 68 12.35 -15.45 0.36
CA LYS A 68 13.24 -16.16 -0.58
C LYS A 68 12.73 -17.52 -1.06
N ARG A 69 11.82 -18.16 -0.30
CA ARG A 69 11.20 -19.44 -0.63
C ARG A 69 9.74 -19.32 -1.03
N PHE A 70 9.33 -18.14 -1.46
CA PHE A 70 7.94 -17.82 -1.81
C PHE A 70 7.31 -18.86 -2.72
N TYR A 71 8.02 -19.31 -3.74
CA TYR A 71 7.51 -20.30 -4.71
C TYR A 71 7.53 -21.75 -4.20
N GLU A 72 8.12 -22.04 -3.02
CA GLU A 72 8.28 -23.39 -2.49
C GLU A 72 7.22 -23.79 -1.45
N HIS A 73 6.68 -22.82 -0.70
CA HIS A 73 5.71 -23.07 0.36
C HIS A 73 4.28 -22.80 -0.07
N LYS A 74 3.31 -23.20 0.77
CA LYS A 74 1.86 -23.00 0.55
C LYS A 74 1.28 -22.04 1.61
N GLY A 75 1.65 -20.77 1.53
CA GLY A 75 1.17 -19.69 2.39
C GLY A 75 1.99 -19.50 3.66
N VAL A 76 2.51 -20.56 4.25
CA VAL A 76 3.34 -20.53 5.46
C VAL A 76 4.65 -21.28 5.20
N ASP A 77 5.75 -20.62 5.47
CA ASP A 77 7.07 -21.26 5.42
C ASP A 77 7.38 -21.93 6.77
N LEU A 78 7.04 -23.21 6.88
CA LEU A 78 7.20 -23.97 8.14
C LEU A 78 8.66 -24.08 8.57
N LYS A 79 9.62 -24.13 7.64
CA LYS A 79 11.05 -24.20 8.01
C LYS A 79 11.55 -22.88 8.64
N ARG A 80 10.96 -21.76 8.26
CA ARG A 80 11.26 -20.42 8.79
C ARG A 80 10.42 -20.10 10.01
N SER A 81 9.13 -20.48 9.99
CA SER A 81 8.17 -20.19 11.05
C SER A 81 8.36 -21.05 12.29
N SER A 82 8.86 -22.28 12.18
CA SER A 82 9.11 -23.15 13.34
C SER A 82 10.12 -22.53 14.31
N LEU A 83 11.19 -21.92 13.80
CA LEU A 83 12.17 -21.20 14.62
C LEU A 83 11.57 -19.93 15.25
N ALA A 84 10.74 -19.20 14.51
CA ALA A 84 10.10 -17.99 15.02
C ALA A 84 9.00 -18.29 16.03
N VAL A 85 8.21 -19.36 15.85
CA VAL A 85 7.19 -19.82 16.82
C VAL A 85 7.83 -20.34 18.10
N VAL A 86 8.89 -21.12 18.00
CA VAL A 86 9.64 -21.61 19.16
C VAL A 86 10.26 -20.42 19.91
N SER A 87 10.87 -19.48 19.19
CA SER A 87 11.42 -18.25 19.78
C SER A 87 10.32 -17.40 20.46
N PHE A 88 9.16 -17.22 19.84
CA PHE A 88 8.03 -16.48 20.38
C PHE A 88 7.50 -17.13 21.67
N ILE A 89 7.40 -18.46 21.71
CA ILE A 89 6.97 -19.20 22.90
C ILE A 89 8.02 -19.10 24.03
N LEU A 90 9.30 -19.23 23.71
CA LEU A 90 10.39 -19.18 24.67
C LEU A 90 10.62 -17.77 25.25
N HIS A 91 10.38 -16.71 24.45
CA HIS A 91 10.58 -15.31 24.87
C HIS A 91 9.27 -14.62 25.30
N ARG A 92 8.25 -15.39 25.72
CA ARG A 92 6.98 -14.89 26.28
C ARG A 92 6.25 -13.84 25.44
N GLY A 93 6.34 -13.95 24.10
CA GLY A 93 5.60 -13.08 23.20
C GLY A 93 6.36 -11.83 22.71
N GLU A 94 7.61 -11.66 23.08
CA GLU A 94 8.47 -10.66 22.44
C GLU A 94 8.95 -11.18 21.09
N SER A 95 8.68 -10.42 20.03
CA SER A 95 9.13 -10.78 18.68
C SER A 95 10.65 -10.81 18.64
N ALA A 96 11.23 -12.00 18.47
CA ALA A 96 12.60 -12.08 18.02
C ALA A 96 12.69 -11.33 16.69
N SER A 97 13.58 -10.35 16.59
CA SER A 97 13.83 -9.50 15.44
C SER A 97 14.27 -10.33 14.24
N GLY A 98 13.32 -10.77 13.44
CA GLY A 98 13.60 -11.49 12.21
C GLY A 98 12.31 -11.77 11.44
N GLY A 99 12.16 -11.17 10.27
CA GLY A 99 11.00 -11.30 9.40
C GLY A 99 10.65 -12.76 9.08
N GLY A 100 9.83 -13.39 9.91
CA GLY A 100 9.37 -14.78 9.77
C GLY A 100 8.10 -14.92 8.94
N SER A 101 7.43 -13.83 8.58
CA SER A 101 6.20 -13.85 7.80
C SER A 101 6.50 -14.04 6.31
N THR A 102 5.65 -14.80 5.63
CA THR A 102 5.69 -14.94 4.16
C THR A 102 5.03 -13.75 3.48
N LEU A 103 5.26 -13.58 2.17
CA LEU A 103 4.54 -12.59 1.35
C LEU A 103 3.03 -12.79 1.41
N THR A 104 2.57 -14.06 1.38
CA THR A 104 1.14 -14.39 1.50
C THR A 104 0.56 -13.98 2.86
N GLN A 105 1.32 -14.16 3.95
CA GLN A 105 0.89 -13.71 5.28
C GLN A 105 0.84 -12.18 5.38
N GLN A 106 1.80 -11.48 4.76
CA GLN A 106 1.80 -10.02 4.70
C GLN A 106 0.63 -9.51 3.85
N LEU A 107 0.32 -10.16 2.71
CA LEU A 107 -0.87 -9.85 1.91
C LEU A 107 -2.14 -9.96 2.74
N VAL A 108 -2.33 -11.07 3.45
CA VAL A 108 -3.48 -11.27 4.34
C VAL A 108 -3.57 -10.18 5.39
N LYS A 109 -2.47 -9.84 6.06
CA LYS A 109 -2.42 -8.76 7.05
C LYS A 109 -2.87 -7.42 6.46
N ASN A 110 -2.41 -7.08 5.26
CA ASN A 110 -2.73 -5.82 4.60
C ASN A 110 -4.21 -5.76 4.16
N ILE A 111 -4.78 -6.88 3.69
CA ILE A 111 -6.19 -6.95 3.27
C ILE A 111 -7.12 -6.87 4.48
N THR A 112 -6.82 -7.60 5.55
CA THR A 112 -7.70 -7.68 6.72
C THR A 112 -7.59 -6.48 7.64
N ASN A 113 -6.60 -5.63 7.45
CA ASN A 113 -6.30 -4.43 8.26
C ASN A 113 -6.37 -4.68 9.77
N GLU A 114 -6.12 -5.94 10.21
CA GLU A 114 -6.14 -6.29 11.62
C GLU A 114 -4.98 -5.59 12.34
N LYS A 115 -5.30 -4.79 13.37
CA LYS A 115 -4.31 -4.04 14.16
C LYS A 115 -3.33 -4.98 14.85
N ASP A 116 -2.10 -4.55 14.99
CA ASP A 116 -1.08 -5.31 15.70
C ASP A 116 -1.40 -5.31 17.21
N ASP A 117 -1.82 -6.47 17.70
CA ASP A 117 -2.03 -6.74 19.10
C ASP A 117 -0.81 -7.44 19.71
N SER A 118 -0.56 -7.21 20.99
CA SER A 118 0.49 -7.88 21.75
C SER A 118 -0.07 -9.05 22.61
N GLY A 119 0.81 -9.89 23.14
CA GLY A 119 0.44 -10.98 24.03
C GLY A 119 -0.42 -12.05 23.36
N LEU A 120 -1.37 -12.59 24.09
CA LEU A 120 -2.23 -13.70 23.63
C LEU A 120 -3.08 -13.33 22.41
N LYS A 121 -3.60 -12.10 22.34
CA LYS A 121 -4.36 -11.61 21.18
C LYS A 121 -3.51 -11.58 19.92
N GLY A 122 -2.28 -11.10 20.03
CA GLY A 122 -1.32 -11.12 18.93
C GLY A 122 -0.97 -12.52 18.45
N ALA A 123 -0.85 -13.50 19.38
CA ALA A 123 -0.63 -14.90 19.02
C ALA A 123 -1.82 -15.49 18.25
N ILE A 124 -3.05 -15.23 18.71
CA ILE A 124 -4.29 -15.69 18.06
C ILE A 124 -4.40 -15.06 16.67
N ARG A 125 -4.15 -13.75 16.54
CA ARG A 125 -4.12 -13.05 15.25
C ARG A 125 -3.11 -13.70 14.29
N LYS A 126 -1.90 -14.01 14.77
CA LYS A 126 -0.87 -14.65 13.93
C LYS A 126 -1.27 -16.05 13.47
N VAL A 127 -1.97 -16.82 14.29
CA VAL A 127 -2.53 -18.13 13.88
C VAL A 127 -3.61 -17.94 12.81
N LYS A 128 -4.52 -16.96 12.96
CA LYS A 128 -5.52 -16.64 11.95
C LYS A 128 -4.88 -16.23 10.63
N GLU A 129 -3.87 -15.36 10.67
CA GLU A 129 -3.10 -14.95 9.49
C GLU A 129 -2.48 -16.16 8.76
N MET A 130 -1.88 -17.11 9.49
CA MET A 130 -1.32 -18.34 8.91
C MET A 130 -2.39 -19.19 8.23
N VAL A 131 -3.54 -19.40 8.89
CA VAL A 131 -4.67 -20.18 8.33
C VAL A 131 -5.18 -19.50 7.05
N ARG A 132 -5.43 -18.20 7.09
CA ARG A 132 -5.88 -17.42 5.92
C ARG A 132 -4.87 -17.45 4.78
N ALA A 133 -3.58 -17.34 5.08
CA ALA A 133 -2.52 -17.45 4.06
C ALA A 133 -2.57 -18.79 3.32
N THR A 134 -2.84 -19.90 4.03
CA THR A 134 -3.00 -21.21 3.36
C THR A 134 -4.30 -21.31 2.55
N GLN A 135 -5.33 -20.55 2.87
CA GLN A 135 -6.57 -20.48 2.09
C GLN A 135 -6.34 -19.65 0.82
N VAL A 136 -5.69 -18.50 0.91
CA VAL A 136 -5.32 -17.66 -0.24
C VAL A 136 -4.54 -18.46 -1.28
N GLU A 137 -3.57 -19.26 -0.87
CA GLU A 137 -2.77 -20.11 -1.78
C GLU A 137 -3.57 -21.25 -2.46
N LYS A 138 -4.79 -21.52 -1.99
CA LYS A 138 -5.71 -22.45 -2.69
C LYS A 138 -6.55 -21.72 -3.75
N ILE A 139 -6.71 -20.41 -3.63
CA ILE A 139 -7.57 -19.58 -4.47
C ILE A 139 -6.75 -18.90 -5.56
N LEU A 140 -5.57 -18.40 -5.21
CA LEU A 140 -4.70 -17.60 -6.07
C LEU A 140 -3.39 -18.33 -6.37
N SER A 141 -2.88 -18.13 -7.57
CA SER A 141 -1.51 -18.54 -7.93
C SER A 141 -0.47 -17.66 -7.24
N LYS A 142 0.76 -18.14 -7.16
CA LYS A 142 1.89 -17.36 -6.61
C LYS A 142 2.06 -15.99 -7.29
N ASP A 143 1.91 -15.97 -8.60
CA ASP A 143 2.05 -14.73 -9.38
C ASP A 143 0.92 -13.74 -9.06
N GLN A 144 -0.30 -14.21 -8.91
CA GLN A 144 -1.43 -13.37 -8.48
C GLN A 144 -1.25 -12.84 -7.05
N ILE A 145 -0.74 -13.66 -6.13
CA ILE A 145 -0.43 -13.25 -4.76
C ILE A 145 0.64 -12.15 -4.75
N LEU A 146 1.71 -12.32 -5.53
CA LEU A 146 2.78 -11.34 -5.63
C LEU A 146 2.30 -10.03 -6.26
N GLU A 147 1.51 -10.12 -7.34
CA GLU A 147 0.89 -8.98 -8.01
C GLU A 147 0.01 -8.18 -7.04
N LEU A 148 -0.90 -8.85 -6.34
CA LEU A 148 -1.75 -8.19 -5.34
C LEU A 148 -0.92 -7.55 -4.23
N TYR A 149 0.06 -8.26 -3.68
CA TYR A 149 0.92 -7.74 -2.62
C TYR A 149 1.63 -6.46 -3.06
N MET A 150 2.23 -6.47 -4.25
CA MET A 150 2.98 -5.34 -4.79
C MET A 150 2.09 -4.14 -5.11
N ASN A 151 0.81 -4.35 -5.39
CA ASN A 151 -0.17 -3.28 -5.61
C ASN A 151 -0.66 -2.61 -4.32
N ILE A 152 -0.60 -3.31 -3.17
CA ILE A 152 -1.21 -2.79 -1.94
C ILE A 152 -0.22 -2.40 -0.85
N ILE A 153 1.01 -2.88 -0.93
CA ILE A 153 2.00 -2.66 0.13
C ILE A 153 2.27 -1.17 0.35
N TYR A 154 2.27 -0.75 1.62
CA TYR A 154 2.64 0.61 2.00
C TYR A 154 4.14 0.83 1.87
N LEU A 155 4.52 1.87 1.15
CA LEU A 155 5.90 2.20 0.79
C LEU A 155 6.35 3.59 1.26
N GLY A 156 5.64 4.19 2.23
CA GLY A 156 5.99 5.49 2.83
C GLY A 156 5.37 6.68 2.11
N GLY A 157 5.32 7.84 2.76
CA GLY A 157 4.88 9.09 2.13
C GLY A 157 3.45 9.07 1.55
N ASN A 158 2.50 8.35 2.15
CA ASN A 158 1.15 8.10 1.62
C ASN A 158 1.14 7.33 0.29
N VAL A 159 2.18 6.53 0.04
CA VAL A 159 2.34 5.75 -1.18
C VAL A 159 2.02 4.29 -0.91
N ASN A 160 1.05 3.76 -1.62
CA ASN A 160 0.69 2.34 -1.61
C ASN A 160 0.89 1.76 -3.02
N GLY A 161 1.53 0.60 -3.06
CA GLY A 161 1.86 -0.12 -4.28
C GLY A 161 3.06 0.42 -5.05
N VAL A 162 3.67 -0.48 -5.81
CA VAL A 162 4.93 -0.22 -6.54
C VAL A 162 4.76 0.78 -7.67
N GLY A 163 3.58 0.86 -8.28
CA GLY A 163 3.30 1.82 -9.35
C GLY A 163 3.42 3.26 -8.85
N MET A 164 2.81 3.55 -7.70
CA MET A 164 2.92 4.87 -7.08
C MET A 164 4.29 5.12 -6.47
N ALA A 165 4.94 4.07 -5.94
CA ALA A 165 6.29 4.22 -5.39
C ALA A 165 7.32 4.58 -6.47
N SER A 166 7.21 3.99 -7.66
CA SER A 166 8.07 4.30 -8.80
C SER A 166 7.91 5.77 -9.22
N GLU A 167 6.68 6.24 -9.31
CA GLU A 167 6.39 7.65 -9.60
C GLU A 167 6.90 8.56 -8.48
N TYR A 168 6.58 8.23 -7.22
CA TYR A 168 6.94 9.07 -6.08
C TYR A 168 8.43 9.23 -5.87
N TYR A 169 9.19 8.14 -5.97
CA TYR A 169 10.61 8.18 -5.68
C TYR A 169 11.48 8.56 -6.87
N PHE A 170 11.02 8.28 -8.11
CA PHE A 170 11.85 8.39 -9.30
C PHE A 170 11.21 9.12 -10.48
N SER A 171 9.92 9.50 -10.43
CA SER A 171 9.13 10.00 -11.58
C SER A 171 9.25 9.07 -12.79
N LYS A 172 9.13 7.76 -12.55
CA LYS A 172 9.24 6.69 -13.54
C LYS A 172 8.09 5.72 -13.44
N THR A 173 7.81 5.02 -14.53
CA THR A 173 7.03 3.78 -14.47
C THR A 173 7.88 2.64 -13.92
N PRO A 174 7.29 1.57 -13.34
CA PRO A 174 8.05 0.43 -12.84
C PRO A 174 8.94 -0.26 -13.88
N THR A 175 8.55 -0.23 -15.13
CA THR A 175 9.32 -0.82 -16.26
C THR A 175 10.59 -0.02 -16.61
N GLU A 176 10.65 1.25 -16.21
CA GLU A 176 11.79 2.15 -16.44
C GLU A 176 12.80 2.16 -15.28
N LEU A 177 12.47 1.49 -14.18
CA LEU A 177 13.35 1.43 -13.01
C LEU A 177 14.62 0.65 -13.30
N SER A 178 15.75 1.16 -12.85
CA SER A 178 16.99 0.38 -12.79
C SER A 178 16.89 -0.75 -11.76
N LEU A 179 17.82 -1.68 -11.81
CA LEU A 179 17.94 -2.72 -10.79
C LEU A 179 18.15 -2.13 -9.39
N ALA A 180 18.97 -1.09 -9.27
CA ALA A 180 19.23 -0.40 -8.01
C ALA A 180 18.00 0.32 -7.46
N GLU A 181 17.24 1.01 -8.33
CA GLU A 181 15.97 1.67 -7.98
C GLU A 181 14.91 0.65 -7.55
N SER A 182 14.79 -0.48 -8.25
CA SER A 182 13.91 -1.59 -7.89
C SER A 182 14.27 -2.21 -6.52
N ALA A 183 15.57 -2.39 -6.25
CA ALA A 183 16.06 -2.87 -4.97
C ALA A 183 15.78 -1.88 -3.83
N PHE A 184 15.87 -0.58 -4.08
CA PHE A 184 15.49 0.45 -3.12
C PHE A 184 13.99 0.33 -2.76
N ILE A 185 13.08 0.30 -3.75
CA ILE A 185 11.64 0.20 -3.50
C ILE A 185 11.31 -1.05 -2.68
N ALA A 186 11.87 -2.20 -3.02
CA ALA A 186 11.68 -3.41 -2.22
C ALA A 186 12.28 -3.28 -0.81
N GLY A 187 13.38 -2.55 -0.66
CA GLY A 187 14.03 -2.28 0.62
C GLY A 187 13.23 -1.40 1.57
N VAL A 188 12.41 -0.49 1.03
CA VAL A 188 11.59 0.46 1.80
C VAL A 188 10.58 -0.24 2.71
N THR A 189 10.09 -1.41 2.33
CA THR A 189 9.11 -2.20 3.12
C THR A 189 9.48 -2.38 4.59
N HIS A 190 10.77 -2.49 4.89
CA HIS A 190 11.27 -2.69 6.25
C HIS A 190 11.03 -1.49 7.18
N SER A 191 11.09 -0.27 6.65
CA SER A 191 10.86 0.98 7.39
C SER A 191 10.41 2.08 6.44
N PRO A 192 9.13 2.06 6.00
CA PRO A 192 8.67 2.94 4.93
C PRO A 192 8.93 4.41 5.14
N ASN A 193 8.65 4.92 6.35
CA ASN A 193 8.91 6.32 6.67
C ASN A 193 10.39 6.59 7.01
N GLY A 194 11.13 5.56 7.47
CA GLY A 194 12.53 5.67 7.85
C GLY A 194 13.52 5.68 6.68
N TYR A 195 13.09 5.20 5.51
CA TYR A 195 13.90 5.18 4.28
C TYR A 195 13.41 6.19 3.23
N ASN A 196 12.53 7.11 3.61
CA ASN A 196 12.08 8.16 2.69
C ASN A 196 13.21 9.19 2.47
N PRO A 197 13.69 9.38 1.21
CA PRO A 197 14.74 10.34 0.90
C PRO A 197 14.27 11.80 0.90
N PHE A 198 12.97 12.05 0.93
CA PHE A 198 12.38 13.40 0.81
C PHE A 198 11.99 14.04 2.14
N VAL A 199 12.39 13.45 3.26
CA VAL A 199 12.25 14.07 4.58
C VAL A 199 13.38 15.09 4.83
N GLU A 200 13.18 16.00 5.78
CA GLU A 200 14.16 17.07 6.08
C GLU A 200 15.56 16.56 6.39
N ASN A 201 15.69 15.41 7.08
CA ASN A 201 16.97 14.79 7.42
C ASN A 201 17.00 13.32 6.98
N PRO A 202 17.22 13.02 5.69
CA PRO A 202 17.17 11.67 5.18
C PRO A 202 18.34 10.82 5.69
N LYS A 203 18.05 9.59 6.06
CA LYS A 203 19.06 8.63 6.56
C LYS A 203 19.79 7.94 5.40
N THR A 204 20.51 8.70 4.58
CA THR A 204 21.13 8.25 3.33
C THR A 204 21.99 6.99 3.50
N GLU A 205 22.80 6.91 4.53
CA GLU A 205 23.61 5.71 4.80
C GLU A 205 22.77 4.46 5.04
N LYS A 206 21.64 4.60 5.75
CA LYS A 206 20.72 3.47 6.00
C LYS A 206 20.02 3.06 4.73
N ILE A 207 19.61 4.01 3.89
CA ILE A 207 19.01 3.77 2.57
C ILE A 207 20.01 2.99 1.71
N THR A 208 21.25 3.50 1.55
CA THR A 208 22.33 2.84 0.80
C THR A 208 22.59 1.42 1.31
N LYS A 209 22.75 1.24 2.62
CA LYS A 209 22.99 -0.07 3.23
C LYS A 209 21.84 -1.04 2.98
N ARG A 210 20.59 -0.58 3.11
CA ARG A 210 19.42 -1.42 2.88
C ARG A 210 19.29 -1.84 1.43
N THR A 211 19.48 -0.93 0.48
CA THR A 211 19.44 -1.21 -0.96
C THR A 211 20.50 -2.23 -1.35
N LYS A 212 21.75 -2.06 -0.89
CA LYS A 212 22.82 -3.06 -1.09
C LYS A 212 22.47 -4.41 -0.47
N THR A 213 21.77 -4.45 0.67
CA THR A 213 21.30 -5.71 1.27
C THR A 213 20.33 -6.43 0.34
N VAL A 214 19.39 -5.70 -0.29
CA VAL A 214 18.46 -6.29 -1.26
C VAL A 214 19.19 -6.84 -2.47
N LEU A 215 20.08 -6.06 -3.08
CA LEU A 215 20.93 -6.47 -4.20
C LEU A 215 21.74 -7.73 -3.88
N TYR A 216 22.36 -7.76 -2.70
CA TYR A 216 23.10 -8.94 -2.24
C TYR A 216 22.19 -10.18 -2.12
N GLN A 217 20.96 -10.03 -1.57
CA GLN A 217 20.01 -11.13 -1.50
C GLN A 217 19.55 -11.60 -2.89
N MET A 218 19.37 -10.69 -3.83
CA MET A 218 19.06 -11.04 -5.22
C MET A 218 20.20 -11.87 -5.86
N LYS A 219 21.44 -11.44 -5.67
CA LYS A 219 22.62 -12.13 -6.18
C LYS A 219 22.78 -13.54 -5.59
N VAL A 220 22.78 -13.66 -4.25
CA VAL A 220 23.00 -14.97 -3.59
C VAL A 220 21.88 -15.97 -3.85
N GLN A 221 20.72 -15.51 -4.29
CA GLN A 221 19.60 -16.34 -4.73
C GLN A 221 19.57 -16.58 -6.24
N GLY A 222 20.60 -16.14 -6.99
CA GLY A 222 20.71 -16.34 -8.44
C GLY A 222 19.63 -15.60 -9.24
N LYS A 223 19.06 -14.51 -8.71
CA LYS A 223 18.04 -13.71 -9.39
C LYS A 223 18.65 -12.65 -10.32
N ILE A 224 19.91 -12.33 -10.09
CA ILE A 224 20.76 -11.44 -10.88
C ILE A 224 22.16 -12.03 -10.99
N SER A 225 22.89 -11.66 -12.03
CA SER A 225 24.30 -12.03 -12.23
C SER A 225 25.26 -11.25 -11.31
N GLN A 226 26.54 -11.63 -11.30
CA GLN A 226 27.55 -10.87 -10.57
C GLN A 226 27.76 -9.49 -11.20
N GLU A 227 27.79 -9.41 -12.54
CA GLU A 227 27.95 -8.16 -13.28
C GLU A 227 26.79 -7.18 -12.97
N GLU A 228 25.53 -7.64 -13.09
CA GLU A 228 24.36 -6.82 -12.72
C GLU A 228 24.44 -6.33 -11.26
N TYR A 229 24.90 -7.18 -10.36
CA TYR A 229 25.07 -6.80 -8.95
C TYR A 229 26.13 -5.69 -8.80
N ASP A 230 27.28 -5.84 -9.43
CA ASP A 230 28.39 -4.88 -9.31
C ASP A 230 28.02 -3.52 -9.92
N GLU A 231 27.35 -3.50 -11.07
CA GLU A 231 26.82 -2.28 -11.70
C GLU A 231 25.77 -1.59 -10.81
N ALA A 232 24.83 -2.34 -10.26
CA ALA A 232 23.78 -1.79 -9.40
C ALA A 232 24.36 -1.25 -8.07
N VAL A 233 25.37 -1.93 -7.50
CA VAL A 233 26.06 -1.44 -6.29
C VAL A 233 26.80 -0.15 -6.60
N ALA A 234 27.47 -0.04 -7.75
CA ALA A 234 28.15 1.19 -8.16
C ALA A 234 27.15 2.35 -8.37
N GLU A 235 25.96 2.07 -8.90
CA GLU A 235 24.87 3.06 -9.01
C GLU A 235 24.44 3.56 -7.62
N VAL A 236 24.21 2.63 -6.67
CA VAL A 236 23.85 2.98 -5.28
C VAL A 236 24.92 3.80 -4.58
N GLU A 237 26.20 3.52 -4.84
CA GLU A 237 27.34 4.26 -4.24
C GLU A 237 27.49 5.67 -4.79
N LYS A 238 27.16 5.87 -6.06
CA LYS A 238 27.10 7.22 -6.66
C LYS A 238 25.91 8.03 -6.13
N GLY A 239 24.94 7.37 -5.52
CA GLY A 239 23.66 7.93 -5.10
C GLY A 239 22.57 7.70 -6.13
N LEU A 240 21.43 7.14 -5.68
CA LEU A 240 20.26 6.96 -6.52
C LEU A 240 19.72 8.32 -6.95
N ASN A 241 19.25 8.41 -8.19
CA ASN A 241 18.69 9.64 -8.75
C ASN A 241 17.23 9.84 -8.29
N PHE A 242 17.05 10.11 -7.00
CA PHE A 242 15.73 10.40 -6.47
C PHE A 242 15.14 11.66 -7.09
N LYS A 243 13.96 11.51 -7.69
CA LYS A 243 13.20 12.60 -8.27
C LYS A 243 11.76 12.50 -7.78
N LYS A 244 11.39 13.44 -6.90
CA LYS A 244 10.04 13.44 -6.31
C LYS A 244 9.00 13.67 -7.39
N GLY A 245 8.22 12.63 -7.67
CA GLY A 245 7.08 12.71 -8.57
C GLY A 245 5.90 13.45 -7.94
N THR A 246 4.98 13.84 -8.79
CA THR A 246 3.73 14.49 -8.34
C THR A 246 2.78 13.41 -7.82
N ILE A 247 2.68 13.30 -6.50
CA ILE A 247 1.52 12.64 -5.90
C ILE A 247 0.42 13.69 -5.89
N ILE A 248 -0.72 13.36 -6.45
CA ILE A 248 -1.93 14.17 -6.27
C ILE A 248 -2.36 13.97 -4.81
N ASP A 249 -1.79 14.79 -3.94
CA ASP A 249 -2.12 14.84 -2.51
C ASP A 249 -3.48 15.55 -2.36
N LYS A 250 -4.55 14.84 -2.39
CA LYS A 250 -5.95 15.26 -2.50
C LYS A 250 -6.28 15.82 -3.89
N ALA A 251 -6.98 15.05 -4.67
CA ALA A 251 -7.76 15.64 -5.75
C ALA A 251 -8.66 16.71 -5.11
N SER A 252 -8.45 17.97 -5.47
CA SER A 252 -9.39 19.05 -5.15
C SER A 252 -10.59 18.78 -6.04
N TYR A 253 -11.63 18.20 -5.48
CA TYR A 253 -12.87 17.99 -6.19
C TYR A 253 -13.68 19.28 -6.19
N SER A 254 -14.51 19.48 -7.21
CA SER A 254 -15.52 20.52 -7.20
C SER A 254 -16.43 20.35 -5.97
N SER A 255 -17.03 21.43 -5.49
CA SER A 255 -17.98 21.39 -4.38
C SER A 255 -19.15 20.43 -4.67
N HIS A 256 -19.53 20.33 -5.95
CA HIS A 256 -20.55 19.38 -6.39
C HIS A 256 -20.08 17.93 -6.24
N THR A 257 -18.88 17.61 -6.71
CA THR A 257 -18.27 16.27 -6.58
C THR A 257 -18.10 15.89 -5.10
N GLU A 258 -17.70 16.81 -4.23
CA GLU A 258 -17.63 16.53 -2.77
C GLU A 258 -19.00 16.22 -2.15
N ALA A 259 -20.03 16.92 -2.57
CA ALA A 259 -21.42 16.63 -2.13
C ALA A 259 -21.88 15.28 -2.64
N LEU A 260 -21.59 14.94 -3.89
CA LEU A 260 -21.91 13.65 -4.52
C LEU A 260 -21.21 12.50 -3.79
N ILE A 261 -19.94 12.63 -3.46
CA ILE A 261 -19.18 11.65 -2.67
C ILE A 261 -19.92 11.33 -1.35
N LYS A 262 -20.31 12.35 -0.60
CA LYS A 262 -21.05 12.18 0.65
C LYS A 262 -22.40 11.49 0.45
N GLN A 263 -23.11 11.82 -0.62
CA GLN A 263 -24.38 11.20 -0.98
C GLN A 263 -24.21 9.72 -1.29
N VAL A 264 -23.22 9.35 -2.11
CA VAL A 264 -22.97 7.95 -2.47
C VAL A 264 -22.55 7.14 -1.24
N ILE A 265 -21.67 7.68 -0.36
CA ILE A 265 -21.33 7.01 0.91
C ILE A 265 -22.58 6.74 1.74
N ASN A 266 -23.47 7.74 1.90
CA ASN A 266 -24.72 7.55 2.63
C ASN A 266 -25.62 6.48 1.99
N GLN A 267 -25.72 6.42 0.68
CA GLN A 267 -26.47 5.37 -0.02
C GLN A 267 -25.86 3.98 0.22
N LEU A 268 -24.54 3.84 0.17
CA LEU A 268 -23.87 2.57 0.47
C LEU A 268 -24.16 2.10 1.90
N ILE A 269 -24.18 3.03 2.86
CA ILE A 269 -24.53 2.72 4.25
C ILE A 269 -25.99 2.32 4.39
N THR A 270 -26.91 3.12 3.85
CA THR A 270 -28.37 2.95 4.09
C THR A 270 -28.99 1.84 3.26
N GLU A 271 -28.58 1.69 2.00
CA GLU A 271 -29.20 0.75 1.07
C GLU A 271 -28.45 -0.59 0.98
N LYS A 272 -27.12 -0.58 1.18
CA LYS A 272 -26.30 -1.79 1.14
C LYS A 272 -25.89 -2.31 2.53
N GLY A 273 -26.21 -1.57 3.59
CA GLY A 273 -25.90 -1.97 4.97
C GLY A 273 -24.41 -1.98 5.30
N MET A 274 -23.62 -1.21 4.56
CA MET A 274 -22.17 -1.10 4.81
C MET A 274 -21.91 -0.27 6.07
N ASP A 275 -20.85 -0.57 6.83
CA ASP A 275 -20.33 0.37 7.81
C ASP A 275 -19.64 1.55 7.11
N THR A 276 -19.44 2.65 7.83
CA THR A 276 -18.93 3.90 7.25
C THR A 276 -17.53 3.74 6.67
N GLU A 277 -16.63 3.05 7.37
CA GLU A 277 -15.23 2.86 6.95
C GLU A 277 -15.17 1.97 5.69
N TYR A 278 -16.00 0.95 5.65
CA TYR A 278 -16.11 0.07 4.49
C TYR A 278 -16.75 0.79 3.29
N ALA A 279 -17.80 1.58 3.49
CA ALA A 279 -18.46 2.35 2.43
C ALA A 279 -17.49 3.39 1.81
N GLU A 280 -16.69 4.08 2.63
CA GLU A 280 -15.64 4.98 2.14
C GLU A 280 -14.61 4.22 1.30
N THR A 281 -14.09 3.12 1.81
CA THR A 281 -13.12 2.30 1.10
C THR A 281 -13.69 1.78 -0.21
N TYR A 282 -14.91 1.26 -0.17
CA TYR A 282 -15.62 0.73 -1.34
C TYR A 282 -15.80 1.81 -2.42
N LEU A 283 -16.25 3.02 -2.03
CA LEU A 283 -16.42 4.14 -2.96
C LEU A 283 -15.14 4.44 -3.74
N TYR A 284 -13.99 4.45 -3.06
CA TYR A 284 -12.74 4.86 -3.69
C TYR A 284 -12.01 3.74 -4.45
N SER A 285 -12.30 2.48 -4.15
CA SER A 285 -11.49 1.35 -4.61
C SER A 285 -12.23 0.31 -5.47
N SER A 286 -13.53 0.47 -5.70
CA SER A 286 -14.32 -0.55 -6.40
C SER A 286 -14.61 -0.25 -7.87
N GLY A 287 -13.93 0.73 -8.47
CA GLY A 287 -14.09 1.05 -9.89
C GLY A 287 -15.50 1.51 -10.26
N LEU A 288 -16.23 2.15 -9.33
CA LEU A 288 -17.57 2.62 -9.60
C LEU A 288 -17.55 3.69 -10.67
N LYS A 289 -18.49 3.62 -11.60
CA LYS A 289 -18.81 4.70 -12.52
C LYS A 289 -20.01 5.46 -11.96
N ILE A 290 -19.79 6.65 -11.45
CA ILE A 290 -20.76 7.49 -10.75
C ILE A 290 -21.22 8.58 -11.70
N TYR A 291 -22.49 8.56 -12.07
CA TYR A 291 -23.07 9.57 -12.94
C TYR A 291 -23.47 10.79 -12.14
N SER A 292 -22.92 11.94 -12.52
CA SER A 292 -23.19 13.24 -11.94
C SER A 292 -24.09 14.05 -12.84
N THR A 293 -24.91 14.90 -12.24
CA THR A 293 -25.68 15.94 -12.94
C THR A 293 -24.92 17.26 -13.02
N GLU A 294 -23.63 17.26 -12.67
CA GLU A 294 -22.76 18.44 -12.74
C GLU A 294 -22.65 18.90 -14.21
N ASP A 295 -22.97 20.18 -14.42
CA ASP A 295 -22.67 20.88 -15.64
C ASP A 295 -21.32 21.57 -15.46
N LYS A 296 -20.34 21.17 -16.27
CA LYS A 296 -18.96 21.62 -16.14
C LYS A 296 -18.82 23.12 -16.37
N ASP A 297 -19.51 23.65 -17.35
CA ASP A 297 -19.42 25.08 -17.70
C ASP A 297 -20.02 25.94 -16.58
N ILE A 298 -21.15 25.51 -16.01
CA ILE A 298 -21.79 26.18 -14.86
C ILE A 298 -20.87 26.10 -13.64
N GLN A 299 -20.26 24.94 -13.39
CA GLN A 299 -19.35 24.74 -12.24
C GLN A 299 -18.12 25.65 -12.35
N GLU A 300 -17.49 25.73 -13.52
CA GLU A 300 -16.35 26.63 -13.75
C GLU A 300 -16.71 28.10 -13.54
N ILE A 301 -17.88 28.54 -14.02
CA ILE A 301 -18.37 29.90 -13.80
C ILE A 301 -18.58 30.18 -12.31
N MET A 302 -19.16 29.22 -11.57
CA MET A 302 -19.38 29.36 -10.13
C MET A 302 -18.06 29.45 -9.38
N GLU A 303 -17.09 28.61 -9.66
CA GLU A 303 -15.78 28.60 -9.03
C GLU A 303 -15.00 29.89 -9.31
N ASP A 304 -15.00 30.38 -10.55
CA ASP A 304 -14.42 31.65 -10.91
C ASP A 304 -15.08 32.83 -10.16
N GLU A 305 -16.40 32.84 -10.07
CA GLU A 305 -17.12 33.90 -9.36
C GLU A 305 -16.86 33.86 -7.85
N TYR A 306 -16.86 32.67 -7.22
CA TYR A 306 -16.55 32.52 -5.77
C TYR A 306 -15.10 32.80 -5.41
N SER A 307 -14.17 32.65 -6.36
CA SER A 307 -12.75 33.01 -6.14
C SER A 307 -12.52 34.51 -5.97
N LYS A 308 -13.48 35.35 -6.38
CA LYS A 308 -13.36 36.80 -6.30
C LYS A 308 -13.40 37.27 -4.83
N SER A 309 -12.53 38.22 -4.50
CA SER A 309 -12.33 38.72 -3.14
C SER A 309 -13.60 39.22 -2.44
N LYS A 310 -14.61 39.65 -3.24
CA LYS A 310 -15.89 40.13 -2.71
C LYS A 310 -16.70 39.07 -1.94
N TYR A 311 -16.41 37.79 -2.13
CA TYR A 311 -17.06 36.67 -1.44
C TYR A 311 -16.18 36.01 -0.39
N GLN A 312 -14.93 36.43 -0.27
CA GLN A 312 -14.03 35.92 0.75
C GLN A 312 -14.31 36.61 2.09
N VAL A 313 -14.74 35.82 3.07
CA VAL A 313 -14.88 36.31 4.44
C VAL A 313 -13.52 36.08 5.12
N GLU A 314 -12.86 37.19 5.48
CA GLU A 314 -11.65 37.12 6.32
C GLU A 314 -12.03 36.56 7.69
N THR A 315 -11.74 35.30 7.92
CA THR A 315 -11.86 34.71 9.27
C THR A 315 -10.51 34.79 9.97
N THR A 316 -10.44 35.60 11.00
CA THR A 316 -9.26 35.63 11.88
C THR A 316 -9.34 34.45 12.85
N VAL A 317 -8.45 33.50 12.72
CA VAL A 317 -8.35 32.36 13.66
C VAL A 317 -7.35 32.72 14.75
N GLU A 318 -7.78 32.73 16.03
CA GLU A 318 -6.85 32.84 17.15
C GLU A 318 -6.17 31.46 17.38
N LYS A 319 -4.88 31.39 17.19
CA LYS A 319 -4.06 30.23 17.61
C LYS A 319 -3.27 30.59 18.87
N VAL A 320 -3.25 29.65 19.81
CA VAL A 320 -2.34 29.73 20.95
C VAL A 320 -0.97 29.17 20.52
N VAL A 321 0.01 30.04 20.42
CA VAL A 321 1.40 29.70 20.15
C VAL A 321 2.23 30.18 21.34
N ASP A 322 2.98 29.27 21.96
CA ASP A 322 3.80 29.55 23.16
C ASP A 322 3.03 30.15 24.35
N GLY A 323 1.75 29.78 24.50
CA GLY A 323 0.90 30.24 25.59
C GLY A 323 0.26 31.63 25.35
N GLU A 324 0.55 32.28 24.24
CA GLU A 324 -0.06 33.55 23.84
C GLU A 324 -1.03 33.39 22.67
N LYS A 325 -2.18 34.07 22.74
CA LYS A 325 -3.14 34.13 21.64
C LYS A 325 -2.60 35.03 20.53
N LYS A 326 -2.29 34.44 19.37
CA LYS A 326 -1.89 35.16 18.15
C LYS A 326 -2.99 35.05 17.09
N LYS A 327 -3.35 36.18 16.49
CA LYS A 327 -4.20 36.19 15.28
C LYS A 327 -3.37 35.70 14.11
N VAL A 328 -3.87 34.68 13.40
CA VAL A 328 -3.25 34.07 12.20
C VAL A 328 -4.24 34.20 11.04
#